data_4f3c6c3392ee6a2a3081694dc77fa4cd
#
_entry.id   4f3c6c3392ee6a2a3081694dc77fa4cd
#
_cell.length_a   1.000
_cell.length_b   1.000
_cell.length_c   1.000
_cell.angle_alpha   90.00
_cell.angle_beta   90.00
_cell.angle_gamma   90.00
#
_symmetry.space_group_name_H-M   'P 1'
#
loop_
_entity.id
_entity.type
_entity.pdbx_description
1 polymer ?
#
loop_
_entity_poly.entity_id
_entity_poly.type
_entity_poly.pdbx_seq_one_letter_code
_entity_poly.pdbx_strand_id
1 'polypeptide(L)'
;LMDFERDEGKILACCATAQSDIVIEADIEEDPDAQYLPLDDFQGVVERVAALTPTIRGIWLRPDKPMRFQAGQYVLVQVPGVTGPRAFSIASAPGDALIELHVRKVEGGQATSWLHEKLKVRDRQDFRGPFARFFVRKSANRKALFIAGGSGLSSPQSMLLDLLAEGADYPIVLFHGARNRAELYHAELFLELTDRHPNFTYVPVLSGGDDPDWIGATGHVHEQLKSYGEGDFRGSKAYLCGPPPMIESCIATLMQGRLFERDIHTERFFTAADAGTPARRSPLFKTI
;
A
#
# COMPACT_ATOMS: atom_id res chain seq x y z
N LEU A 1 14.92 -10.64 15.45
CA LEU A 1 15.22 -11.90 16.16
C LEU A 1 15.61 -11.59 17.59
N MET A 2 15.04 -12.32 18.53
CA MET A 2 15.46 -12.32 19.93
C MET A 2 16.76 -13.12 20.06
N ASP A 3 17.52 -12.89 21.16
CA ASP A 3 18.83 -13.56 21.30
C ASP A 3 18.70 -15.09 21.34
N PHE A 4 17.69 -15.62 22.05
CA PHE A 4 17.44 -17.05 22.10
C PHE A 4 17.10 -17.67 20.73
N GLU A 5 16.43 -16.93 19.85
CA GLU A 5 16.14 -17.39 18.48
C GLU A 5 17.42 -17.48 17.62
N ARG A 6 18.39 -16.57 17.86
CA ARG A 6 19.71 -16.65 17.23
C ARG A 6 20.51 -17.84 17.73
N ASP A 7 20.43 -18.12 19.04
CA ASP A 7 21.09 -19.26 19.66
C ASP A 7 20.52 -20.59 19.15
N GLU A 8 19.24 -20.61 18.75
CA GLU A 8 18.58 -21.72 18.06
C GLU A 8 18.91 -21.80 16.56
N GLY A 9 19.75 -20.93 16.05
CA GLY A 9 20.15 -20.89 14.63
C GLY A 9 19.13 -20.27 13.69
N LYS A 10 18.10 -19.57 14.20
CA LYS A 10 17.13 -18.86 13.37
C LYS A 10 17.76 -17.64 12.71
N ILE A 11 17.35 -17.35 11.48
CA ILE A 11 17.80 -16.23 10.69
C ILE A 11 16.62 -15.40 10.16
N LEU A 12 16.88 -14.12 9.86
CA LEU A 12 15.99 -13.34 9.00
C LEU A 12 16.50 -13.45 7.56
N ALA A 13 15.81 -14.21 6.74
CA ALA A 13 16.23 -14.46 5.36
C ALA A 13 16.43 -13.18 4.52
N CYS A 14 15.67 -12.11 4.80
CA CYS A 14 15.81 -10.82 4.14
C CYS A 14 17.10 -10.05 4.50
N CYS A 15 17.78 -10.44 5.59
CA CYS A 15 19.01 -9.81 6.10
C CYS A 15 20.21 -10.77 6.05
N ALA A 16 20.03 -12.01 5.61
CA ALA A 16 21.06 -13.02 5.55
C ALA A 16 21.60 -13.17 4.12
N THR A 17 22.90 -13.47 4.02
CA THR A 17 23.57 -13.80 2.76
C THR A 17 24.16 -15.19 2.88
N ALA A 18 23.76 -16.10 1.99
CA ALA A 18 24.33 -17.44 1.93
C ALA A 18 25.81 -17.37 1.52
N GLN A 19 26.68 -18.06 2.26
CA GLN A 19 28.12 -18.17 1.97
C GLN A 19 28.51 -19.52 1.33
N SER A 20 27.59 -20.47 1.33
CA SER A 20 27.71 -21.80 0.76
C SER A 20 26.33 -22.33 0.42
N ASP A 21 26.25 -23.55 -0.10
CA ASP A 21 24.96 -24.25 -0.20
C ASP A 21 24.39 -24.46 1.19
N ILE A 22 23.10 -24.09 1.36
CA ILE A 22 22.39 -24.17 2.64
C ILE A 22 21.06 -24.87 2.46
N VAL A 23 20.59 -25.49 3.55
CA VAL A 23 19.22 -25.99 3.69
C VAL A 23 18.53 -25.08 4.68
N ILE A 24 17.38 -24.53 4.30
CA ILE A 24 16.57 -23.67 5.16
C ILE A 24 15.31 -24.44 5.54
N GLU A 25 15.08 -24.57 6.85
CA GLU A 25 13.80 -24.98 7.39
C GLU A 25 12.99 -23.73 7.73
N ALA A 26 11.74 -23.68 7.29
CA ALA A 26 10.87 -22.55 7.55
C ALA A 26 9.44 -23.03 7.76
N ASP A 27 8.78 -22.49 8.78
CA ASP A 27 7.34 -22.61 8.93
C ASP A 27 6.68 -21.71 7.89
N ILE A 28 6.18 -22.32 6.81
CA ILE A 28 5.48 -21.61 5.74
C ILE A 28 3.98 -21.81 5.99
N GLU A 29 3.34 -20.74 6.46
CA GLU A 29 1.88 -20.69 6.47
C GLU A 29 1.39 -20.53 5.03
N GLU A 30 0.72 -21.55 4.50
CA GLU A 30 0.11 -21.49 3.18
C GLU A 30 -1.08 -20.55 3.20
N ASP A 31 -0.99 -19.48 2.43
CA ASP A 31 -2.09 -18.55 2.22
C ASP A 31 -2.79 -18.95 0.91
N PRO A 32 -4.06 -19.42 0.96
CA PRO A 32 -4.76 -19.92 -0.22
C PRO A 32 -4.96 -18.86 -1.31
N ASP A 33 -4.89 -17.60 -0.94
CA ASP A 33 -5.03 -16.47 -1.87
C ASP A 33 -3.69 -16.00 -2.46
N ALA A 34 -2.55 -16.54 -1.99
CA ALA A 34 -1.24 -16.14 -2.48
C ALA A 34 -0.97 -16.68 -3.90
N GLN A 35 -0.61 -15.80 -4.81
CA GLN A 35 -0.13 -16.16 -6.14
C GLN A 35 1.41 -16.14 -6.16
N TYR A 36 2.02 -17.27 -6.49
CA TYR A 36 3.46 -17.38 -6.66
C TYR A 36 3.83 -16.99 -8.09
N LEU A 37 4.05 -15.71 -8.31
CA LEU A 37 4.42 -15.15 -9.61
C LEU A 37 5.94 -15.04 -9.73
N PRO A 38 6.52 -15.38 -10.90
CA PRO A 38 7.96 -15.24 -11.09
C PRO A 38 8.38 -13.78 -11.08
N LEU A 39 9.51 -13.52 -10.43
CA LEU A 39 10.19 -12.22 -10.50
C LEU A 39 10.85 -12.08 -11.87
N ASP A 40 10.64 -10.96 -12.52
CA ASP A 40 11.22 -10.67 -13.82
C ASP A 40 11.70 -9.22 -13.93
N ASP A 41 12.60 -8.98 -14.86
CA ASP A 41 13.09 -7.65 -15.20
C ASP A 41 12.30 -7.12 -16.41
N PHE A 42 11.92 -5.85 -16.36
CA PHE A 42 11.11 -5.18 -17.37
C PHE A 42 11.77 -3.86 -17.76
N GLN A 43 11.60 -3.49 -19.03
CA GLN A 43 11.84 -2.16 -19.51
C GLN A 43 10.51 -1.52 -19.92
N GLY A 44 10.07 -0.52 -19.17
CA GLY A 44 8.82 0.19 -19.45
C GLY A 44 9.07 1.47 -20.24
N VAL A 45 8.17 1.77 -21.19
CA VAL A 45 8.10 3.08 -21.82
C VAL A 45 7.10 3.94 -21.03
N VAL A 46 7.52 5.16 -20.68
CA VAL A 46 6.64 6.12 -20.02
C VAL A 46 5.58 6.63 -21.01
N GLU A 47 4.34 6.21 -20.84
CA GLU A 47 3.23 6.64 -21.70
C GLU A 47 2.56 7.92 -21.22
N ARG A 48 2.52 8.10 -19.91
CA ARG A 48 1.89 9.26 -19.29
C ARG A 48 2.58 9.61 -17.99
N VAL A 49 2.63 10.92 -17.71
CA VAL A 49 2.95 11.47 -16.39
C VAL A 49 1.95 12.56 -16.07
N ALA A 50 1.47 12.63 -14.84
CA ALA A 50 0.54 13.64 -14.39
C ALA A 50 0.79 14.03 -12.94
N ALA A 51 0.56 15.29 -12.57
CA ALA A 51 0.47 15.68 -11.17
C ALA A 51 -0.88 15.18 -10.63
N LEU A 52 -0.86 14.29 -9.65
CA LEU A 52 -2.05 13.83 -8.94
C LEU A 52 -2.38 14.76 -7.78
N THR A 53 -1.34 15.24 -7.10
CA THR A 53 -1.41 16.26 -6.05
C THR A 53 -0.18 17.17 -6.18
N PRO A 54 -0.06 18.25 -5.39
CA PRO A 54 1.17 19.03 -5.36
C PRO A 54 2.44 18.22 -5.00
N THR A 55 2.27 17.08 -4.31
CA THR A 55 3.37 16.26 -3.83
C THR A 55 3.43 14.85 -4.44
N ILE A 56 2.39 14.42 -5.16
CA ILE A 56 2.32 13.08 -5.74
C ILE A 56 2.20 13.17 -7.26
N ARG A 57 3.05 12.41 -7.96
CA ARG A 57 3.04 12.26 -9.41
C ARG A 57 2.61 10.85 -9.79
N GLY A 58 1.65 10.76 -10.71
CA GLY A 58 1.30 9.51 -11.38
C GLY A 58 2.25 9.28 -12.57
N ILE A 59 2.71 8.04 -12.70
CA ILE A 59 3.56 7.57 -13.80
C ILE A 59 2.92 6.31 -14.36
N TRP A 60 2.65 6.30 -15.67
CA TRP A 60 2.11 5.14 -16.38
C TRP A 60 3.16 4.57 -17.31
N LEU A 61 3.54 3.32 -17.07
CA LEU A 61 4.57 2.60 -17.80
C LEU A 61 3.92 1.50 -18.65
N ARG A 62 4.28 1.44 -19.92
CA ARG A 62 3.99 0.28 -20.77
C ARG A 62 5.17 -0.68 -20.70
N PRO A 63 5.03 -1.84 -20.04
CA PRO A 63 6.09 -2.85 -20.03
C PRO A 63 6.40 -3.37 -21.44
N ASP A 64 7.64 -3.79 -21.68
CA ASP A 64 8.12 -4.40 -22.92
C ASP A 64 7.53 -5.81 -23.17
N LYS A 65 7.01 -6.43 -22.14
CA LYS A 65 6.31 -7.72 -22.15
C LYS A 65 5.18 -7.73 -21.13
N PRO A 66 4.18 -8.61 -21.27
CA PRO A 66 3.07 -8.70 -20.30
C PRO A 66 3.58 -8.95 -18.88
N MET A 67 3.19 -8.09 -17.94
CA MET A 67 3.49 -8.25 -16.53
C MET A 67 2.29 -8.85 -15.80
N ARG A 68 2.52 -9.98 -15.13
CA ARG A 68 1.54 -10.56 -14.22
C ARG A 68 1.88 -10.16 -12.80
N PHE A 69 0.90 -9.66 -12.07
CA PHE A 69 1.03 -9.30 -10.66
C PHE A 69 -0.30 -9.52 -9.94
N GLN A 70 -0.25 -9.62 -8.64
CA GLN A 70 -1.41 -9.65 -7.76
C GLN A 70 -1.64 -8.24 -7.20
N ALA A 71 -2.89 -7.77 -7.19
CA ALA A 71 -3.22 -6.44 -6.70
C ALA A 71 -2.67 -6.20 -5.29
N GLY A 72 -1.97 -5.07 -5.11
CA GLY A 72 -1.27 -4.70 -3.89
C GLY A 72 0.24 -4.99 -3.89
N GLN A 73 0.77 -5.67 -4.90
CA GLN A 73 2.22 -5.86 -5.07
C GLN A 73 2.90 -4.58 -5.56
N TYR A 74 4.23 -4.55 -5.43
CA TYR A 74 5.06 -3.43 -5.86
C TYR A 74 6.15 -3.84 -6.87
N VAL A 75 6.75 -2.86 -7.51
CA VAL A 75 7.94 -3.00 -8.35
C VAL A 75 9.12 -2.25 -7.77
N LEU A 76 10.32 -2.72 -8.06
CA LEU A 76 11.58 -2.04 -7.79
C LEU A 76 12.01 -1.28 -9.04
N VAL A 77 11.97 0.03 -9.00
CA VAL A 77 12.32 0.93 -10.11
C VAL A 77 13.78 1.38 -9.98
N GLN A 78 14.55 1.20 -11.06
CA GLN A 78 15.93 1.66 -11.13
C GLN A 78 15.95 3.12 -11.61
N VAL A 79 16.40 4.03 -10.74
CA VAL A 79 16.45 5.47 -11.08
C VAL A 79 17.86 5.89 -11.46
N PRO A 80 18.06 6.55 -12.62
CA PRO A 80 19.39 6.99 -13.06
C PRO A 80 20.12 7.87 -12.04
N GLY A 81 21.37 7.55 -11.78
CA GLY A 81 22.22 8.29 -10.83
C GLY A 81 21.91 8.04 -9.35
N VAL A 82 21.03 7.08 -9.05
CA VAL A 82 20.68 6.72 -7.67
C VAL A 82 21.15 5.30 -7.37
N THR A 83 21.83 5.14 -6.24
CA THR A 83 22.31 3.82 -5.79
C THR A 83 21.16 2.96 -5.32
N GLY A 84 20.99 1.80 -5.96
CA GLY A 84 19.94 0.82 -5.69
C GLY A 84 18.53 1.25 -6.13
N PRO A 85 17.65 0.29 -6.35
CA PRO A 85 16.29 0.55 -6.80
C PRO A 85 15.41 1.13 -5.69
N ARG A 86 14.24 1.65 -6.08
CA ARG A 86 13.20 2.13 -5.15
C ARG A 86 11.90 1.38 -5.37
N ALA A 87 11.26 1.01 -4.28
CA ALA A 87 9.98 0.33 -4.28
C ALA A 87 8.83 1.31 -4.54
N PHE A 88 7.95 0.96 -5.48
CA PHE A 88 6.71 1.67 -5.74
C PHE A 88 5.58 0.65 -5.93
N SER A 89 4.52 0.80 -5.14
CA SER A 89 3.34 -0.04 -5.24
C SER A 89 2.61 0.21 -6.56
N ILE A 90 2.10 -0.87 -7.15
CA ILE A 90 1.31 -0.80 -8.38
C ILE A 90 -0.10 -0.33 -8.03
N ALA A 91 -0.58 0.70 -8.73
CA ALA A 91 -1.91 1.29 -8.53
C ALA A 91 -2.94 0.87 -9.59
N SER A 92 -2.49 0.40 -10.77
CA SER A 92 -3.37 -0.17 -11.81
C SER A 92 -3.92 -1.53 -11.38
N ALA A 93 -5.01 -1.96 -12.02
CA ALA A 93 -5.54 -3.31 -11.82
C ALA A 93 -4.65 -4.37 -12.50
N PRO A 94 -4.61 -5.62 -11.99
CA PRO A 94 -4.05 -6.74 -12.73
C PRO A 94 -4.73 -6.90 -14.10
N GLY A 95 -3.90 -7.06 -15.14
CA GLY A 95 -4.40 -7.17 -16.52
C GLY A 95 -4.46 -5.85 -17.28
N ASP A 96 -4.30 -4.71 -16.63
CA ASP A 96 -4.17 -3.43 -17.31
C ASP A 96 -2.93 -3.41 -18.22
N ALA A 97 -3.03 -2.73 -19.36
CA ALA A 97 -1.93 -2.61 -20.30
C ALA A 97 -0.79 -1.71 -19.79
N LEU A 98 -1.05 -0.86 -18.82
CA LEU A 98 -0.10 0.05 -18.21
C LEU A 98 0.03 -0.21 -16.73
N ILE A 99 1.26 -0.17 -16.24
CA ILE A 99 1.56 -0.16 -14.81
C ILE A 99 1.51 1.29 -14.33
N GLU A 100 0.60 1.57 -13.42
CA GLU A 100 0.47 2.89 -12.78
C GLU A 100 1.21 2.91 -11.44
N LEU A 101 2.03 3.96 -11.24
CA LEU A 101 2.78 4.19 -10.00
C LEU A 101 2.46 5.58 -9.45
N HIS A 102 2.23 5.68 -8.13
CA HIS A 102 2.05 6.94 -7.42
C HIS A 102 3.32 7.30 -6.67
N VAL A 103 4.04 8.28 -7.16
CA VAL A 103 5.33 8.68 -6.63
C VAL A 103 5.20 9.96 -5.81
N ARG A 104 5.34 9.84 -4.49
CA ARG A 104 5.41 11.01 -3.61
C ARG A 104 6.80 11.62 -3.64
N LYS A 105 6.91 12.93 -3.81
CA LYS A 105 8.16 13.68 -3.69
C LYS A 105 8.59 13.72 -2.23
N VAL A 106 9.73 13.15 -1.92
CA VAL A 106 10.35 13.17 -0.59
C VAL A 106 11.37 14.29 -0.58
N GLU A 107 11.34 15.11 0.47
CA GLU A 107 12.34 16.17 0.65
C GLU A 107 13.75 15.57 0.77
N GLY A 108 14.71 16.09 -0.02
CA GLY A 108 16.06 15.53 -0.10
C GLY A 108 16.15 14.16 -0.80
N GLY A 109 15.04 13.58 -1.24
CA GLY A 109 14.99 12.28 -1.90
C GLY A 109 15.47 12.35 -3.35
N GLN A 110 16.68 11.86 -3.66
CA GLN A 110 17.28 11.90 -5.00
C GLN A 110 16.38 11.18 -6.04
N ALA A 111 15.90 9.98 -5.75
CA ALA A 111 15.09 9.20 -6.66
C ALA A 111 13.75 9.86 -6.97
N THR A 112 13.03 10.28 -5.95
CA THR A 112 11.71 10.90 -6.12
C THR A 112 11.82 12.27 -6.79
N SER A 113 12.87 13.05 -6.50
CA SER A 113 13.14 14.30 -7.21
C SER A 113 13.41 14.06 -8.69
N TRP A 114 14.22 13.06 -9.03
CA TRP A 114 14.49 12.69 -10.43
C TRP A 114 13.18 12.28 -11.15
N LEU A 115 12.38 11.42 -10.53
CA LEU A 115 11.10 10.95 -11.09
C LEU A 115 10.10 12.10 -11.27
N HIS A 116 10.14 13.13 -10.42
CA HIS A 116 9.28 14.31 -10.54
C HIS A 116 9.77 15.35 -11.56
N GLU A 117 11.08 15.52 -11.71
CA GLU A 117 11.63 16.67 -12.42
C GLU A 117 12.23 16.30 -13.78
N LYS A 118 12.74 15.07 -13.91
CA LYS A 118 13.50 14.65 -15.09
C LYS A 118 12.76 13.67 -15.99
N LEU A 119 11.97 12.74 -15.40
CA LEU A 119 11.24 11.73 -16.14
C LEU A 119 10.21 12.36 -17.08
N LYS A 120 10.20 11.94 -18.34
CA LYS A 120 9.31 12.44 -19.39
C LYS A 120 8.59 11.30 -20.09
N VAL A 121 7.50 11.65 -20.77
CA VAL A 121 6.81 10.75 -21.70
C VAL A 121 7.79 10.29 -22.79
N ARG A 122 7.76 9.01 -23.13
CA ARG A 122 8.65 8.26 -24.03
C ARG A 122 10.03 7.90 -23.45
N ASP A 123 10.36 8.32 -22.23
CA ASP A 123 11.56 7.80 -21.57
C ASP A 123 11.40 6.30 -21.31
N ARG A 124 12.54 5.60 -21.20
CA ARG A 124 12.58 4.20 -20.79
C ARG A 124 12.92 4.11 -19.32
N GLN A 125 12.23 3.23 -18.64
CA GLN A 125 12.37 3.02 -17.20
C GLN A 125 12.52 1.54 -16.90
N ASP A 126 13.67 1.15 -16.35
CA ASP A 126 13.92 -0.21 -15.93
C ASP A 126 13.29 -0.47 -14.56
N PHE A 127 12.62 -1.60 -14.43
CA PHE A 127 12.04 -2.04 -13.17
C PHE A 127 11.97 -3.56 -13.07
N ARG A 128 11.85 -4.06 -11.86
CA ARG A 128 11.75 -5.48 -11.55
C ARG A 128 10.57 -5.76 -10.64
N GLY A 129 9.90 -6.89 -10.83
CA GLY A 129 8.77 -7.33 -10.00
C GLY A 129 8.07 -8.57 -10.51
N PRO A 130 6.91 -8.91 -9.90
CA PRO A 130 6.27 -8.24 -8.75
C PRO A 130 6.86 -8.70 -7.42
N PHE A 131 6.77 -7.84 -6.39
CA PHE A 131 7.21 -8.14 -5.03
C PHE A 131 6.08 -7.96 -4.02
N ALA A 132 6.27 -8.50 -2.82
CA ALA A 132 5.42 -8.45 -1.64
C ALA A 132 4.26 -9.45 -1.59
N ARG A 133 3.73 -9.59 -0.36
CA ARG A 133 2.57 -10.40 -0.02
C ARG A 133 1.44 -9.56 0.60
N PHE A 134 1.35 -8.30 0.20
CA PHE A 134 0.27 -7.40 0.57
C PHE A 134 -0.81 -7.47 -0.51
N PHE A 135 -1.78 -8.35 -0.33
CA PHE A 135 -2.88 -8.62 -1.26
C PHE A 135 -4.16 -8.95 -0.51
N VAL A 136 -5.30 -8.89 -1.19
CA VAL A 136 -6.59 -9.21 -0.59
C VAL A 136 -6.76 -10.72 -0.42
N ARG A 137 -7.17 -11.14 0.79
CA ARG A 137 -7.53 -12.53 1.10
C ARG A 137 -8.97 -12.77 0.68
N LYS A 138 -9.16 -12.98 -0.64
CA LYS A 138 -10.48 -13.09 -1.29
C LYS A 138 -11.28 -14.30 -0.81
N SER A 139 -10.61 -15.43 -0.55
CA SER A 139 -11.24 -16.66 -0.06
C SER A 139 -11.98 -16.49 1.27
N ALA A 140 -11.63 -15.47 2.05
CA ALA A 140 -12.30 -15.18 3.31
C ALA A 140 -13.74 -14.70 3.14
N ASN A 141 -14.08 -14.08 2.00
CA ASN A 141 -15.41 -13.53 1.68
C ASN A 141 -16.02 -12.75 2.85
N ARG A 142 -15.27 -11.79 3.40
CA ARG A 142 -15.63 -10.99 4.56
C ARG A 142 -15.52 -9.51 4.25
N LYS A 143 -16.26 -8.69 4.98
CA LYS A 143 -16.17 -7.22 4.93
C LYS A 143 -14.70 -6.78 4.90
N ALA A 144 -14.34 -5.98 3.90
CA ALA A 144 -12.99 -5.48 3.68
C ALA A 144 -12.92 -3.97 3.97
N LEU A 145 -12.00 -3.58 4.86
CA LEU A 145 -11.73 -2.20 5.23
C LEU A 145 -10.37 -1.80 4.64
N PHE A 146 -10.37 -0.85 3.73
CA PHE A 146 -9.17 -0.27 3.16
C PHE A 146 -8.92 1.08 3.82
N ILE A 147 -7.70 1.29 4.30
CA ILE A 147 -7.28 2.54 4.94
C ILE A 147 -6.04 3.05 4.21
N ALA A 148 -6.17 4.18 3.55
CA ALA A 148 -5.13 4.76 2.72
C ALA A 148 -4.77 6.18 3.12
N GLY A 149 -3.50 6.56 2.99
CA GLY A 149 -3.04 7.93 3.21
C GLY A 149 -1.89 8.33 2.28
N GLY A 150 -2.01 9.49 1.64
CA GLY A 150 -1.04 9.97 0.68
C GLY A 150 -0.82 9.00 -0.48
N SER A 151 0.44 8.77 -0.90
CA SER A 151 0.74 7.78 -1.96
C SER A 151 0.46 6.33 -1.56
N GLY A 152 0.15 6.06 -0.28
CA GLY A 152 -0.32 4.76 0.17
C GLY A 152 -1.70 4.37 -0.39
N LEU A 153 -2.36 5.25 -1.14
CA LEU A 153 -3.56 4.90 -1.90
C LEU A 153 -3.28 3.91 -3.05
N SER A 154 -2.05 3.82 -3.54
CA SER A 154 -1.70 3.00 -4.72
C SER A 154 -2.10 1.52 -4.57
N SER A 155 -1.67 0.84 -3.51
CA SER A 155 -2.01 -0.57 -3.28
C SER A 155 -3.52 -0.79 -3.07
N PRO A 156 -4.21 -0.04 -2.19
CA PRO A 156 -5.66 -0.10 -2.06
C PRO A 156 -6.42 0.17 -3.35
N GLN A 157 -5.98 1.12 -4.18
CA GLN A 157 -6.61 1.38 -5.48
C GLN A 157 -6.55 0.13 -6.38
N SER A 158 -5.37 -0.46 -6.55
CA SER A 158 -5.21 -1.69 -7.33
C SER A 158 -6.11 -2.82 -6.80
N MET A 159 -6.13 -3.02 -5.49
CA MET A 159 -6.96 -4.04 -4.83
C MET A 159 -8.46 -3.81 -5.04
N LEU A 160 -8.91 -2.56 -4.91
CA LEU A 160 -10.33 -2.21 -5.09
C LEU A 160 -10.78 -2.40 -6.53
N LEU A 161 -9.97 -1.95 -7.50
CA LEU A 161 -10.27 -2.14 -8.92
C LEU A 161 -10.37 -3.62 -9.27
N ASP A 162 -9.47 -4.45 -8.75
CA ASP A 162 -9.46 -5.89 -8.95
C ASP A 162 -10.68 -6.57 -8.32
N LEU A 163 -10.99 -6.27 -7.04
CA LEU A 163 -12.13 -6.83 -6.33
C LEU A 163 -13.47 -6.50 -6.99
N LEU A 164 -13.66 -5.23 -7.36
CA LEU A 164 -14.91 -4.76 -7.92
C LEU A 164 -15.11 -5.27 -9.35
N ALA A 165 -14.03 -5.41 -10.13
CA ALA A 165 -14.07 -6.02 -11.45
C ALA A 165 -14.41 -7.51 -11.42
N GLU A 166 -13.97 -8.24 -10.38
CA GLU A 166 -14.32 -9.64 -10.16
C GLU A 166 -15.73 -9.84 -9.59
N GLY A 167 -16.43 -8.76 -9.22
CA GLY A 167 -17.79 -8.82 -8.70
C GLY A 167 -17.88 -9.27 -7.24
N ALA A 168 -16.92 -8.89 -6.40
CA ALA A 168 -17.00 -9.12 -4.95
C ALA A 168 -18.34 -8.57 -4.41
N ASP A 169 -19.07 -9.37 -3.64
CA ASP A 169 -20.44 -9.09 -3.17
C ASP A 169 -20.51 -8.71 -1.68
N TYR A 170 -19.40 -8.85 -0.93
CA TYR A 170 -19.32 -8.43 0.48
C TYR A 170 -19.05 -6.92 0.63
N PRO A 171 -19.37 -6.33 1.79
CA PRO A 171 -19.15 -4.90 2.02
C PRO A 171 -17.68 -4.51 1.93
N ILE A 172 -17.39 -3.48 1.16
CA ILE A 172 -16.06 -2.92 0.94
C ILE A 172 -16.09 -1.44 1.31
N VAL A 173 -15.14 -0.99 2.12
CA VAL A 173 -15.05 0.42 2.55
C VAL A 173 -13.64 0.93 2.35
N LEU A 174 -13.50 2.10 1.72
CA LEU A 174 -12.24 2.83 1.61
C LEU A 174 -12.28 4.08 2.47
N PHE A 175 -11.43 4.15 3.49
CA PHE A 175 -11.08 5.38 4.19
C PHE A 175 -9.85 5.99 3.54
N HIS A 176 -10.01 7.16 2.94
CA HIS A 176 -8.93 7.86 2.25
C HIS A 176 -8.58 9.14 3.00
N GLY A 177 -7.47 9.11 3.74
CA GLY A 177 -6.97 10.24 4.51
C GLY A 177 -6.07 11.17 3.70
N ALA A 178 -6.36 12.45 3.73
CA ALA A 178 -5.53 13.51 3.21
C ALA A 178 -5.43 14.67 4.21
N ARG A 179 -4.41 15.55 4.08
CA ARG A 179 -4.31 16.74 4.92
C ARG A 179 -5.29 17.82 4.51
N ASN A 180 -5.48 17.97 3.23
CA ASN A 180 -6.38 18.96 2.63
C ASN A 180 -6.92 18.43 1.30
N ARG A 181 -7.86 19.14 0.70
CA ARG A 181 -8.54 18.77 -0.54
C ARG A 181 -7.55 18.61 -1.72
N ALA A 182 -6.51 19.45 -1.80
CA ALA A 182 -5.51 19.36 -2.87
C ALA A 182 -4.66 18.08 -2.82
N GLU A 183 -4.57 17.43 -1.66
CA GLU A 183 -3.89 16.15 -1.48
C GLU A 183 -4.83 14.93 -1.62
N LEU A 184 -6.14 15.17 -1.82
CA LEU A 184 -7.16 14.14 -2.01
C LEU A 184 -7.32 13.88 -3.51
N TYR A 185 -6.63 12.86 -4.03
CA TYR A 185 -6.64 12.52 -5.45
C TYR A 185 -7.47 11.27 -5.76
N HIS A 186 -7.87 11.11 -7.01
CA HIS A 186 -8.77 10.04 -7.48
C HIS A 186 -10.12 9.96 -6.76
N ALA A 187 -10.54 11.03 -6.06
CA ALA A 187 -11.83 11.07 -5.38
C ALA A 187 -12.99 10.81 -6.34
N GLU A 188 -12.94 11.39 -7.54
CA GLU A 188 -13.95 11.19 -8.59
C GLU A 188 -14.07 9.72 -9.00
N LEU A 189 -12.94 9.02 -9.18
CA LEU A 189 -12.92 7.57 -9.47
C LEU A 189 -13.65 6.77 -8.38
N PHE A 190 -13.37 7.06 -7.10
CA PHE A 190 -14.00 6.30 -6.01
C PHE A 190 -15.48 6.66 -5.81
N LEU A 191 -15.89 7.88 -6.12
CA LEU A 191 -17.30 8.26 -6.16
C LEU A 191 -18.04 7.52 -7.27
N GLU A 192 -17.48 7.48 -8.49
CA GLU A 192 -18.05 6.69 -9.59
C GLU A 192 -18.12 5.20 -9.28
N LEU A 193 -17.14 4.65 -8.55
CA LEU A 193 -17.19 3.26 -8.10
C LEU A 193 -18.29 3.05 -7.06
N THR A 194 -18.53 4.02 -6.16
CA THR A 194 -19.64 3.96 -5.20
C THR A 194 -20.99 3.94 -5.91
N ASP A 195 -21.16 4.74 -6.96
CA ASP A 195 -22.40 4.78 -7.74
C ASP A 195 -22.66 3.46 -8.49
N ARG A 196 -21.61 2.78 -8.94
CA ARG A 196 -21.69 1.53 -9.71
C ARG A 196 -21.78 0.28 -8.85
N HIS A 197 -21.27 0.31 -7.63
CA HIS A 197 -21.13 -0.86 -6.75
C HIS A 197 -21.80 -0.59 -5.39
N PRO A 198 -23.05 -1.04 -5.19
CA PRO A 198 -23.80 -0.77 -3.93
C PRO A 198 -23.16 -1.29 -2.65
N ASN A 199 -22.23 -2.25 -2.78
CA ASN A 199 -21.46 -2.81 -1.67
C ASN A 199 -20.15 -2.06 -1.39
N PHE A 200 -19.80 -1.05 -2.19
CA PHE A 200 -18.63 -0.21 -1.98
C PHE A 200 -18.99 1.15 -1.37
N THR A 201 -18.25 1.55 -0.35
CA THR A 201 -18.40 2.85 0.31
C THR A 201 -17.07 3.59 0.32
N TYR A 202 -17.05 4.82 -0.16
CA TYR A 202 -15.90 5.72 -0.13
C TYR A 202 -16.05 6.76 0.97
N VAL A 203 -15.05 6.85 1.86
CA VAL A 203 -15.02 7.80 2.99
C VAL A 203 -13.75 8.66 2.90
N PRO A 204 -13.79 9.79 2.18
CA PRO A 204 -12.68 10.73 2.18
C PRO A 204 -12.63 11.50 3.51
N VAL A 205 -11.42 11.66 4.07
CA VAL A 205 -11.19 12.26 5.39
C VAL A 205 -10.10 13.33 5.29
N LEU A 206 -10.40 14.56 5.71
CA LEU A 206 -9.42 15.66 5.78
C LEU A 206 -8.95 15.90 7.21
N SER A 207 -7.65 15.77 7.46
CA SER A 207 -7.07 15.92 8.80
C SER A 207 -6.54 17.31 9.11
N GLY A 208 -6.38 18.16 8.12
CA GLY A 208 -5.82 19.50 8.28
C GLY A 208 -6.80 20.58 7.90
N GLY A 209 -7.03 21.48 8.82
CA GLY A 209 -7.50 22.81 8.56
C GLY A 209 -8.96 23.02 8.23
N ASP A 210 -9.26 24.29 8.17
CA ASP A 210 -10.59 24.83 7.89
C ASP A 210 -10.77 24.96 6.36
N ASP A 211 -11.39 23.96 5.77
CA ASP A 211 -11.93 24.07 4.41
C ASP A 211 -13.45 24.26 4.53
N PRO A 212 -13.97 25.51 4.46
CA PRO A 212 -15.39 25.80 4.71
C PRO A 212 -16.33 25.15 3.69
N ASP A 213 -15.81 24.78 2.53
CA ASP A 213 -16.59 24.12 1.47
C ASP A 213 -16.51 22.58 1.58
N TRP A 214 -15.81 22.05 2.58
CA TRP A 214 -15.72 20.62 2.79
C TRP A 214 -16.90 20.10 3.61
N ILE A 215 -17.68 19.21 3.01
CA ILE A 215 -18.85 18.58 3.63
C ILE A 215 -18.60 17.12 4.04
N GLY A 216 -17.39 16.59 3.77
CA GLY A 216 -17.01 15.23 4.12
C GLY A 216 -16.49 15.09 5.56
N ALA A 217 -15.94 13.91 5.86
CA ALA A 217 -15.37 13.62 7.17
C ALA A 217 -14.12 14.46 7.46
N THR A 218 -13.98 14.92 8.71
CA THR A 218 -12.83 15.71 9.20
C THR A 218 -12.13 15.00 10.35
N GLY A 219 -10.88 15.38 10.63
CA GLY A 219 -10.04 14.75 11.64
C GLY A 219 -9.16 13.63 11.08
N HIS A 220 -8.61 12.81 11.94
CA HIS A 220 -7.77 11.69 11.51
C HIS A 220 -8.60 10.45 11.11
N VAL A 221 -8.08 9.66 10.18
CA VAL A 221 -8.76 8.46 9.69
C VAL A 221 -9.14 7.49 10.81
N HIS A 222 -8.28 7.31 11.83
CA HIS A 222 -8.57 6.42 12.95
C HIS A 222 -9.76 6.89 13.82
N GLU A 223 -10.05 8.19 13.84
CA GLU A 223 -11.23 8.75 14.52
C GLU A 223 -12.51 8.41 13.75
N GLN A 224 -12.44 8.48 12.41
CA GLN A 224 -13.55 8.07 11.55
C GLN A 224 -13.81 6.56 11.63
N LEU A 225 -12.75 5.76 11.69
CA LEU A 225 -12.86 4.32 11.96
C LEU A 225 -13.59 4.06 13.28
N LYS A 226 -13.25 4.78 14.35
CA LYS A 226 -13.87 4.61 15.66
C LYS A 226 -15.38 4.89 15.64
N SER A 227 -15.81 5.83 14.80
CA SER A 227 -17.24 6.18 14.65
C SER A 227 -17.96 5.25 13.68
N TYR A 228 -17.23 4.56 12.80
CA TYR A 228 -17.80 3.68 11.79
C TYR A 228 -18.25 2.35 12.41
N GLY A 229 -19.49 1.92 12.08
CA GLY A 229 -20.02 0.64 12.53
C GLY A 229 -20.04 0.48 14.06
N GLU A 230 -20.23 1.58 14.79
CA GLU A 230 -20.21 1.62 16.27
C GLU A 230 -18.86 1.12 16.84
N GLY A 231 -17.80 1.16 16.05
CA GLY A 231 -16.46 0.70 16.44
C GLY A 231 -16.33 -0.81 16.60
N ASP A 232 -17.21 -1.60 16.02
CA ASP A 232 -17.13 -3.07 16.01
C ASP A 232 -16.66 -3.57 14.64
N PHE A 233 -15.48 -4.19 14.61
CA PHE A 233 -14.83 -4.69 13.37
C PHE A 233 -14.75 -6.21 13.31
N ARG A 234 -15.44 -6.93 14.20
CA ARG A 234 -15.46 -8.40 14.18
C ARG A 234 -15.88 -8.93 12.82
N GLY A 235 -15.21 -9.98 12.38
CA GLY A 235 -15.50 -10.61 11.09
C GLY A 235 -15.07 -9.83 9.85
N SER A 236 -14.39 -8.69 10.02
CA SER A 236 -13.80 -7.93 8.91
C SER A 236 -12.35 -8.35 8.63
N LYS A 237 -11.81 -7.87 7.53
CA LYS A 237 -10.36 -7.79 7.23
C LYS A 237 -9.98 -6.35 6.94
N ALA A 238 -8.80 -5.93 7.38
CA ALA A 238 -8.32 -4.57 7.15
C ALA A 238 -6.99 -4.56 6.38
N TYR A 239 -6.88 -3.62 5.43
CA TYR A 239 -5.73 -3.41 4.57
C TYR A 239 -5.29 -1.95 4.68
N LEU A 240 -4.16 -1.72 5.35
CA LEU A 240 -3.68 -0.38 5.68
C LEU A 240 -2.42 -0.05 4.91
N CYS A 241 -2.42 1.07 4.18
CA CYS A 241 -1.24 1.52 3.44
C CYS A 241 -1.04 3.04 3.60
N GLY A 242 0.17 3.44 3.97
CA GLY A 242 0.52 4.85 4.13
C GLY A 242 1.54 5.15 5.21
N PRO A 243 1.49 6.36 5.78
CA PRO A 243 2.45 6.79 6.80
C PRO A 243 2.37 5.96 8.09
N PRO A 244 3.51 5.57 8.69
CA PRO A 244 3.55 4.75 9.90
C PRO A 244 2.67 5.25 11.05
N PRO A 245 2.63 6.56 11.41
CA PRO A 245 1.78 7.02 12.51
C PRO A 245 0.27 6.81 12.26
N MET A 246 -0.18 6.96 11.00
CA MET A 246 -1.57 6.68 10.63
C MET A 246 -1.89 5.20 10.80
N ILE A 247 -1.02 4.32 10.29
CA ILE A 247 -1.19 2.87 10.37
C ILE A 247 -1.25 2.44 11.84
N GLU A 248 -0.35 2.88 12.69
CA GLU A 248 -0.30 2.54 14.12
C GLU A 248 -1.59 2.95 14.85
N SER A 249 -2.07 4.18 14.62
CA SER A 249 -3.31 4.66 15.22
C SER A 249 -4.52 3.87 14.75
N CYS A 250 -4.57 3.52 13.45
CA CYS A 250 -5.66 2.71 12.90
C CYS A 250 -5.62 1.26 13.41
N ILE A 251 -4.44 0.63 13.54
CA ILE A 251 -4.30 -0.71 14.14
C ILE A 251 -4.86 -0.70 15.56
N ALA A 252 -4.45 0.28 16.38
CA ALA A 252 -4.93 0.39 17.76
C ALA A 252 -6.48 0.50 17.82
N THR A 253 -7.07 1.30 16.94
CA THR A 253 -8.54 1.47 16.86
C THR A 253 -9.22 0.17 16.42
N LEU A 254 -8.71 -0.49 15.38
CA LEU A 254 -9.28 -1.75 14.87
C LEU A 254 -9.22 -2.86 15.93
N MET A 255 -8.12 -2.97 16.67
CA MET A 255 -7.98 -3.96 17.74
C MET A 255 -8.87 -3.66 18.94
N GLN A 256 -9.05 -2.39 19.32
CA GLN A 256 -10.04 -1.98 20.33
C GLN A 256 -11.44 -2.39 19.89
N GLY A 257 -11.75 -2.31 18.59
CA GLY A 257 -12.97 -2.77 17.96
C GLY A 257 -13.01 -4.27 17.64
N ARG A 258 -12.15 -5.07 18.32
CA ARG A 258 -12.14 -6.55 18.27
C ARG A 258 -11.75 -7.16 16.91
N LEU A 259 -10.99 -6.44 16.10
CA LEU A 259 -10.32 -7.03 14.95
C LEU A 259 -8.97 -7.63 15.40
N PHE A 260 -8.73 -8.90 15.09
CA PHE A 260 -7.48 -9.56 15.47
C PHE A 260 -6.34 -9.20 14.52
N GLU A 261 -5.12 -9.17 15.02
CA GLU A 261 -3.91 -8.83 14.28
C GLU A 261 -3.76 -9.64 12.98
N ARG A 262 -4.08 -10.95 12.99
CA ARG A 262 -4.07 -11.83 11.82
C ARG A 262 -5.00 -11.39 10.68
N ASP A 263 -5.99 -10.54 10.97
CA ASP A 263 -6.94 -10.00 10.00
C ASP A 263 -6.58 -8.54 9.60
N ILE A 264 -5.43 -8.04 10.08
CA ILE A 264 -4.91 -6.69 9.78
C ILE A 264 -3.65 -6.82 8.94
N HIS A 265 -3.72 -6.39 7.69
CA HIS A 265 -2.61 -6.42 6.75
C HIS A 265 -2.10 -5.01 6.51
N THR A 266 -0.78 -4.82 6.54
CA THR A 266 -0.20 -3.46 6.45
C THR A 266 0.95 -3.37 5.46
N GLU A 267 1.03 -2.25 4.75
CA GLU A 267 2.20 -1.83 3.98
C GLU A 267 2.61 -0.43 4.45
N ARG A 268 3.79 -0.30 5.04
CA ARG A 268 4.29 0.95 5.61
C ARG A 268 5.25 1.62 4.64
N PHE A 269 5.01 2.89 4.35
CA PHE A 269 5.90 3.68 3.50
C PHE A 269 6.90 4.43 4.39
N PHE A 270 8.12 3.91 4.46
CA PHE A 270 9.21 4.54 5.18
C PHE A 270 9.94 5.54 4.29
N THR A 271 10.30 6.68 4.87
CA THR A 271 11.23 7.64 4.29
C THR A 271 12.62 7.47 4.89
N ALA A 272 13.66 8.10 4.30
CA ALA A 272 14.98 8.10 4.90
C ALA A 272 15.01 8.74 6.30
N ALA A 273 14.10 9.66 6.60
CA ALA A 273 13.94 10.25 7.91
C ALA A 273 13.42 9.25 8.96
N ASP A 274 12.67 8.24 8.53
CA ASP A 274 12.12 7.20 9.41
C ASP A 274 13.18 6.14 9.76
N ALA A 275 14.27 6.03 8.99
CA ALA A 275 15.34 5.03 9.18
C ALA A 275 16.13 5.20 10.49
N GLY A 276 16.10 6.39 11.10
CA GLY A 276 16.72 6.69 12.40
C GLY A 276 15.79 6.56 13.60
N THR A 277 14.50 6.30 13.36
CA THR A 277 13.53 6.16 14.44
C THR A 277 13.45 4.68 14.82
N PRO A 278 13.82 4.28 16.05
CA PRO A 278 13.67 2.89 16.48
C PRO A 278 12.20 2.51 16.28
N ALA A 279 11.99 1.36 15.66
CA ALA A 279 10.65 0.81 15.49
C ALA A 279 9.97 0.81 16.88
N ARG A 280 8.98 1.68 17.07
CA ARG A 280 8.17 1.64 18.27
C ARG A 280 7.54 0.26 18.33
N ARG A 281 7.92 -0.51 19.35
CA ARG A 281 7.23 -1.77 19.65
C ARG A 281 5.74 -1.46 19.71
N SER A 282 4.93 -2.32 19.10
CA SER A 282 3.48 -2.23 19.23
C SER A 282 3.13 -1.98 20.70
N PRO A 283 2.22 -1.02 21.00
CA PRO A 283 1.79 -0.75 22.36
C PRO A 283 1.22 -1.97 23.10
N LEU A 284 0.99 -3.07 22.37
CA LEU A 284 0.52 -4.35 22.91
C LEU A 284 1.62 -5.23 23.52
N PHE A 285 2.89 -5.01 23.15
CA PHE A 285 4.03 -5.63 23.83
C PHE A 285 4.53 -4.74 24.96
N LYS A 286 3.70 -4.57 25.99
CA LYS A 286 4.25 -4.18 27.30
C LYS A 286 5.12 -5.34 27.76
N THR A 287 6.38 -5.05 27.99
CA THR A 287 7.34 -5.92 28.67
C THR A 287 6.65 -6.62 29.85
N ILE A 288 6.61 -7.94 29.81
CA ILE A 288 6.38 -8.77 30.99
C ILE A 288 7.66 -8.71 31.81
#